data_841ca51f3ca536cfab112c51aa4c8d22
#
_entry.id   841ca51f3ca536cfab112c51aa4c8d22
#
_cell.length_a   1.000
_cell.length_b   1.000
_cell.length_c   1.000
_cell.angle_alpha   90.00
_cell.angle_beta   90.00
_cell.angle_gamma   90.00
#
_symmetry.space_group_name_H-M   'P 1'
#
loop_
_entity.id
_entity.type
_entity.pdbx_description
1 polymer ?
#
loop_
_entity_poly.entity_id
_entity_poly.type
_entity_poly.pdbx_seq_one_letter_code
_entity_poly.pdbx_strand_id
1 'polypeptide(L)'
;MAHFHDIDRYTTPPEISDIEAMAREAMASIPQRMRNMLNNVAVQVEDFPEDEVVDEMGLESPFDLLGLYRGVSLLEKSTGDSATLPDTVHLFRRPILDYWAES
;
A
#
# COMPACT_ATOMS: atom_id res chain seq x y z
N MET A 1 6.76 5.81 15.38
CA MET A 1 5.53 5.25 14.88
C MET A 1 5.22 3.92 15.54
N ALA A 2 4.08 3.85 16.16
CA ALA A 2 3.70 2.67 16.92
C ALA A 2 3.45 1.44 16.06
N HIS A 3 3.09 1.64 14.81
CA HIS A 3 2.63 0.55 13.95
C HIS A 3 3.69 -0.49 13.64
N PHE A 4 4.94 -0.08 13.49
CA PHE A 4 6.00 -1.04 13.21
C PHE A 4 6.39 -1.87 14.42
N HIS A 5 6.12 -1.37 15.63
CA HIS A 5 6.35 -2.14 16.85
C HIS A 5 5.37 -3.29 16.99
N ASP A 6 4.19 -3.18 16.38
CA ASP A 6 3.19 -4.23 16.46
C ASP A 6 3.63 -5.49 15.73
N ILE A 7 4.49 -5.38 14.72
CA ILE A 7 5.01 -6.54 14.00
C ILE A 7 5.83 -7.43 14.94
N ASP A 8 6.58 -6.83 15.86
CA ASP A 8 7.43 -7.58 16.80
C ASP A 8 6.62 -8.40 17.80
N ARG A 9 5.34 -8.11 17.96
CA ARG A 9 4.48 -8.82 18.90
C ARG A 9 3.94 -10.13 18.36
N TYR A 10 4.04 -10.33 17.04
CA TYR A 10 3.51 -11.53 16.43
C TYR A 10 4.47 -12.68 16.62
N THR A 11 3.96 -13.83 17.05
CA THR A 11 4.75 -15.06 17.14
C THR A 11 4.93 -15.68 15.76
N THR A 12 4.06 -15.34 14.85
CA THR A 12 4.16 -15.69 13.42
C THR A 12 4.15 -14.39 12.63
N PRO A 13 4.70 -14.40 11.40
CA PRO A 13 4.66 -13.19 10.59
C PRO A 13 3.24 -12.68 10.36
N PRO A 14 3.02 -11.36 10.35
CA PRO A 14 1.71 -10.80 10.07
C PRO A 14 1.17 -11.28 8.73
N GLU A 15 -0.11 -11.54 8.69
CA GLU A 15 -0.79 -11.93 7.46
C GLU A 15 -1.32 -10.72 6.72
N ILE A 16 -1.87 -10.95 5.53
CA ILE A 16 -2.44 -9.86 4.71
C ILE A 16 -3.46 -9.05 5.50
N SER A 17 -4.37 -9.74 6.22
CA SER A 17 -5.39 -9.06 7.00
C SER A 17 -4.80 -8.20 8.12
N ASP A 18 -3.67 -8.62 8.69
CA ASP A 18 -3.01 -7.84 9.73
C ASP A 18 -2.41 -6.55 9.17
N ILE A 19 -1.82 -6.64 7.99
CA ILE A 19 -1.24 -5.46 7.33
C ILE A 19 -2.34 -4.52 6.88
N GLU A 20 -3.47 -5.05 6.40
CA GLU A 20 -4.62 -4.24 6.05
C GLU A 20 -5.13 -3.45 7.25
N ALA A 21 -5.20 -4.09 8.41
CA ALA A 21 -5.64 -3.42 9.63
C ALA A 21 -4.68 -2.31 10.05
N MET A 22 -3.38 -2.56 9.96
CA MET A 22 -2.37 -1.56 10.26
C MET A 22 -2.44 -0.37 9.30
N ALA A 23 -2.67 -0.65 8.04
CA ALA A 23 -2.80 0.40 7.03
C ALA A 23 -4.03 1.27 7.28
N ARG A 24 -5.14 0.67 7.66
CA ARG A 24 -6.36 1.42 8.02
C ARG A 24 -6.13 2.32 9.22
N GLU A 25 -5.43 1.81 10.24
CA GLU A 25 -5.08 2.62 11.41
C GLU A 25 -4.20 3.80 11.02
N ALA A 26 -3.20 3.55 10.18
CA ALA A 26 -2.31 4.61 9.72
C ALA A 26 -3.07 5.68 8.95
N MET A 27 -3.98 5.28 8.08
CA MET A 27 -4.81 6.23 7.34
C MET A 27 -5.71 7.05 8.26
N ALA A 28 -6.26 6.42 9.30
CA ALA A 28 -7.12 7.10 10.25
C ALA A 28 -6.36 8.15 11.08
N SER A 29 -5.05 8.01 11.21
CA SER A 29 -4.22 8.95 11.97
C SER A 29 -3.83 10.19 11.17
N ILE A 30 -4.09 10.22 9.88
CA ILE A 30 -3.80 11.38 9.04
C ILE A 30 -4.76 12.52 9.39
N PRO A 31 -4.26 13.77 9.59
CA PRO A 31 -5.14 14.89 9.89
C PRO A 31 -6.26 15.06 8.87
N GLN A 32 -7.44 15.44 9.35
CA GLN A 32 -8.63 15.54 8.51
C GLN A 32 -8.43 16.41 7.28
N ARG A 33 -7.76 17.56 7.45
CA ARG A 33 -7.54 18.46 6.30
C ARG A 33 -6.69 17.81 5.21
N MET A 34 -5.76 16.94 5.60
CA MET A 34 -4.94 16.22 4.63
C MET A 34 -5.72 15.10 3.98
N ARG A 35 -6.56 14.42 4.76
CA ARG A 35 -7.44 13.38 4.20
C ARG A 35 -8.41 13.95 3.18
N ASN A 36 -8.85 15.18 3.39
CA ASN A 36 -9.76 15.84 2.45
C ASN A 36 -9.10 16.12 1.09
N MET A 37 -7.78 16.18 1.07
CA MET A 37 -7.02 16.35 -0.17
C MET A 37 -6.80 15.03 -0.91
N LEU A 38 -6.99 13.91 -0.22
CA LEU A 38 -6.89 12.59 -0.83
C LEU A 38 -8.27 12.17 -1.31
N ASN A 39 -8.38 11.88 -2.58
CA ASN A 39 -9.63 11.34 -3.09
C ASN A 39 -9.68 9.87 -2.71
N ASN A 40 -10.82 9.44 -2.26
CA ASN A 40 -11.26 8.06 -2.22
C ASN A 40 -10.13 7.02 -2.41
N VAL A 41 -9.22 6.95 -1.44
CA VAL A 41 -8.06 6.07 -1.52
C VAL A 41 -8.43 4.68 -1.03
N ALA A 42 -8.14 3.67 -1.85
CA ALA A 42 -8.30 2.27 -1.47
C ALA A 42 -6.91 1.69 -1.14
N VAL A 43 -6.88 0.76 -0.21
CA VAL A 43 -5.65 0.05 0.15
C VAL A 43 -5.83 -1.42 -0.20
N GLN A 44 -4.88 -1.97 -0.95
CA GLN A 44 -4.86 -3.40 -1.28
C GLN A 44 -3.55 -4.00 -0.78
N VAL A 45 -3.64 -5.14 -0.13
CA VAL A 45 -2.46 -5.85 0.35
C VAL A 45 -2.33 -7.16 -0.39
N GLU A 46 -1.15 -7.40 -0.95
CA GLU A 46 -0.84 -8.60 -1.71
C GLU A 46 0.49 -9.15 -1.22
N ASP A 47 0.79 -10.39 -1.52
CA ASP A 47 2.07 -10.95 -1.08
C ASP A 47 3.25 -10.36 -1.86
N PHE A 48 3.10 -10.22 -3.17
CA PHE A 48 4.16 -9.70 -4.04
C PHE A 48 3.55 -8.81 -5.13
N PRO A 49 4.35 -7.89 -5.69
CA PRO A 49 3.92 -7.19 -6.90
C PRO A 49 3.79 -8.18 -8.06
N GLU A 50 2.90 -7.88 -8.99
CA GLU A 50 2.74 -8.69 -10.19
C GLU A 50 4.01 -8.61 -11.04
N ASP A 51 4.26 -9.67 -11.81
CA ASP A 51 5.43 -9.72 -12.68
C ASP A 51 5.50 -8.54 -13.64
N GLU A 52 4.36 -8.10 -14.13
CA GLU A 52 4.29 -6.93 -15.02
C GLU A 52 4.83 -5.68 -14.36
N VAL A 53 4.53 -5.50 -13.07
CA VAL A 53 5.01 -4.34 -12.31
C VAL A 53 6.52 -4.42 -12.11
N VAL A 54 7.01 -5.61 -11.79
CA VAL A 54 8.46 -5.84 -11.61
C VAL A 54 9.20 -5.48 -12.90
N ASP A 55 8.66 -5.92 -14.02
CA ASP A 55 9.26 -5.66 -15.33
C ASP A 55 9.19 -4.19 -15.71
N GLU A 56 8.04 -3.56 -15.55
CA GLU A 56 7.84 -2.16 -15.91
C GLU A 56 8.75 -1.22 -15.12
N MET A 57 8.96 -1.53 -13.84
CA MET A 57 9.77 -0.69 -12.97
C MET A 57 11.26 -1.05 -13.02
N GLY A 58 11.62 -2.07 -13.77
CA GLY A 58 13.02 -2.47 -13.90
C GLY A 58 13.61 -3.00 -12.60
N LEU A 59 12.81 -3.65 -11.78
CA LEU A 59 13.28 -4.19 -10.52
C LEU A 59 14.05 -5.49 -10.72
N GLU A 60 15.09 -5.68 -9.94
CA GLU A 60 15.87 -6.92 -9.99
C GLU A 60 15.13 -8.07 -9.31
N SER A 61 14.28 -7.76 -8.35
CA SER A 61 13.58 -8.75 -7.56
C SER A 61 12.21 -8.21 -7.14
N PRO A 62 11.19 -9.07 -7.03
CA PRO A 62 9.90 -8.64 -6.48
C PRO A 62 10.00 -8.17 -5.03
N PHE A 63 11.06 -8.51 -4.31
CA PHE A 63 11.29 -8.01 -2.95
C PHE A 63 11.72 -6.54 -2.90
N ASP A 64 12.05 -5.95 -4.04
CA ASP A 64 12.57 -4.58 -4.07
C ASP A 64 11.50 -3.51 -3.98
N LEU A 65 10.22 -3.89 -4.02
CA LEU A 65 9.11 -2.94 -3.99
C LEU A 65 8.20 -3.25 -2.80
N LEU A 66 8.16 -2.33 -1.83
CA LEU A 66 7.32 -2.51 -0.64
C LEU A 66 5.90 -2.04 -0.87
N GLY A 67 5.72 -1.04 -1.70
CA GLY A 67 4.39 -0.51 -1.98
C GLY A 67 4.38 0.28 -3.28
N LEU A 68 3.18 0.53 -3.78
CA LEU A 68 2.98 1.25 -5.03
C LEU A 68 1.69 2.05 -4.96
N TYR A 69 1.77 3.33 -5.26
CA TYR A 69 0.59 4.18 -5.38
C TYR A 69 0.18 4.28 -6.84
N ARG A 70 -1.09 4.03 -7.11
CA ARG A 70 -1.66 4.20 -8.45
C ARG A 70 -2.77 5.22 -8.36
N GLY A 71 -2.54 6.37 -8.96
CA GLY A 71 -3.54 7.42 -9.02
C GLY A 71 -4.15 7.49 -10.40
N VAL A 72 -5.40 7.94 -10.44
CA VAL A 72 -6.08 8.22 -11.71
C VAL A 72 -5.85 9.70 -12.02
N SER A 73 -5.36 10.00 -13.23
CA SER A 73 -5.04 11.38 -13.59
C SER A 73 -6.30 12.24 -13.59
N LEU A 74 -6.12 13.55 -13.39
CA LEU A 74 -7.24 14.47 -13.44
C LEU A 74 -7.95 14.43 -14.80
N LEU A 75 -7.19 14.23 -15.85
CA LEU A 75 -7.76 14.14 -17.19
C LEU A 75 -8.67 12.93 -17.32
N GLU A 76 -8.25 11.80 -16.81
CA GLU A 76 -9.06 10.59 -16.81
C GLU A 76 -10.27 10.73 -15.91
N LYS A 77 -10.10 11.35 -14.75
CA LYS A 77 -11.19 11.56 -13.80
C LYS A 77 -12.28 12.47 -14.36
N SER A 78 -11.94 13.31 -15.33
CA SER A 78 -12.92 14.20 -15.94
C SER A 78 -13.76 13.53 -17.02
N THR A 79 -13.54 12.28 -17.34
CA THR A 79 -14.24 11.56 -18.40
C THR A 79 -15.32 10.63 -17.88
N GLY A 80 -16.03 11.02 -16.86
CA GLY A 80 -17.20 10.28 -16.39
C GLY A 80 -16.85 9.08 -15.54
N ASP A 81 -16.68 7.91 -16.14
CA ASP A 81 -16.44 6.68 -15.41
C ASP A 81 -15.18 6.71 -14.54
N SER A 82 -14.14 7.37 -15.01
CA SER A 82 -12.89 7.48 -14.27
C SER A 82 -13.03 8.30 -13.00
N ALA A 83 -14.00 9.21 -12.97
CA ALA A 83 -14.20 10.08 -11.81
C ALA A 83 -14.63 9.32 -10.56
N THR A 84 -15.17 8.12 -10.73
CA THR A 84 -15.64 7.29 -9.61
C THR A 84 -14.60 6.28 -9.15
N LEU A 85 -13.49 6.14 -9.87
CA LEU A 85 -12.45 5.17 -9.50
C LEU A 85 -11.56 5.73 -8.39
N PRO A 86 -11.30 4.95 -7.35
CA PRO A 86 -10.42 5.39 -6.28
C PRO A 86 -8.96 5.33 -6.70
N ASP A 87 -8.15 6.19 -6.10
CA ASP A 87 -6.72 5.98 -6.12
C ASP A 87 -6.41 4.76 -5.25
N THR A 88 -5.39 4.02 -5.58
CA THR A 88 -5.08 2.78 -4.86
C THR A 88 -3.65 2.78 -4.36
N VAL A 89 -3.49 2.38 -3.10
CA VAL A 89 -2.18 2.09 -2.52
C VAL A 89 -2.06 0.57 -2.43
N HIS A 90 -1.04 0.04 -3.09
CA HIS A 90 -0.73 -1.39 -3.01
C HIS A 90 0.40 -1.59 -2.02
N LEU A 91 0.24 -2.52 -1.10
CA LEU A 91 1.28 -2.89 -0.14
C LEU A 91 1.63 -4.35 -0.38
N PHE A 92 2.93 -4.66 -0.38
CA PHE A 92 3.41 -6.00 -0.69
C PHE A 92 3.96 -6.63 0.58
N ARG A 93 3.21 -7.60 1.10
CA ARG A 93 3.46 -8.20 2.41
C ARG A 93 4.86 -8.81 2.53
N ARG A 94 5.28 -9.63 1.57
CA ARG A 94 6.55 -10.33 1.66
C ARG A 94 7.75 -9.40 1.57
N PRO A 95 7.77 -8.42 0.65
CA PRO A 95 8.82 -7.40 0.66
C PRO A 95 8.88 -6.59 1.95
N ILE A 96 7.72 -6.24 2.52
CA ILE A 96 7.68 -5.50 3.77
C ILE A 96 8.30 -6.31 4.90
N LEU A 97 7.94 -7.59 5.02
CA LEU A 97 8.46 -8.46 6.05
C LEU A 97 9.96 -8.69 5.90
N ASP A 98 10.41 -8.83 4.66
CA ASP A 98 11.82 -9.01 4.36
C ASP A 98 12.64 -7.78 4.76
N TYR A 99 12.14 -6.61 4.41
CA TYR A 99 12.77 -5.34 4.79
C TYR A 99 12.83 -5.20 6.31
N TRP A 100 11.76 -5.53 6.98
CA TRP A 100 11.68 -5.46 8.44
C TRP A 100 12.69 -6.39 9.10
N ALA A 101 12.81 -7.61 8.58
CA ALA A 101 13.72 -8.61 9.15
C ALA A 101 15.18 -8.19 9.00
N GLU A 102 15.52 -7.43 7.97
CA GLU A 102 16.89 -6.98 7.72
C GLU A 102 17.26 -5.75 8.53
N SER A 103 16.29 -5.02 9.01
CA SER A 103 16.56 -3.81 9.78
C SER A 103 16.59 -4.09 11.27
#